data_98f63efb0a683527d332aed41d33c88d
#
_entry.id   98f63efb0a683527d332aed41d33c88d
#
_cell.length_a   1.000
_cell.length_b   1.000
_cell.length_c   1.000
_cell.angle_alpha   90.00
_cell.angle_beta   90.00
_cell.angle_gamma   90.00
#
_symmetry.space_group_name_H-M   'P 1'
#
loop_
_entity.id
_entity.type
_entity.pdbx_description
1 polymer ?
#
loop_
_entity_poly.entity_id
_entity_poly.type
_entity_poly.pdbx_seq_one_letter_code
_entity_poly.pdbx_strand_id
1 'polypeptide(L)'
;DTAFSGDVPLGAGMSSSAALESTFANALNDLFDLGIDRFELARIGQSTEHNYCGVKCGIMDQFASIFGKAGHLMRLDCRSMEFEYFPFNPEAHGYKLVLLDSVVKHELVGSPYNDRRASCERVAAVLGQEFLRGATMAQLDAVKDKISEEDYKRARYVIGEEQRVMDVCEALKNNDYETVGRRMYETH
;
A
#
# COMPACT_ATOMS: atom_id res chain seq x y z
N ASP A 1 -29.30 12.84 -7.55
CA ASP A 1 -28.57 12.13 -8.60
C ASP A 1 -27.06 12.43 -8.43
N THR A 2 -26.22 11.43 -8.69
CA THR A 2 -24.77 11.55 -8.58
C THR A 2 -24.12 11.20 -9.92
N ALA A 3 -23.11 11.97 -10.33
CA ALA A 3 -22.28 11.67 -11.48
C ALA A 3 -20.80 11.65 -11.06
N PHE A 4 -20.05 10.68 -11.56
CA PHE A 4 -18.62 10.54 -11.31
C PHE A 4 -17.83 10.75 -12.58
N SER A 5 -16.71 11.47 -12.47
CA SER A 5 -15.71 11.61 -13.52
C SER A 5 -14.32 11.56 -12.89
N GLY A 6 -13.34 11.01 -13.59
CA GLY A 6 -11.97 10.93 -13.10
C GLY A 6 -11.04 10.38 -14.16
N ASP A 7 -9.75 10.57 -13.93
CA ASP A 7 -8.64 10.17 -14.81
C ASP A 7 -7.76 9.05 -14.21
N VAL A 8 -8.14 8.52 -13.03
CA VAL A 8 -7.47 7.36 -12.45
C VAL A 8 -7.77 6.13 -13.31
N PRO A 9 -6.76 5.50 -13.93
CA PRO A 9 -6.97 4.41 -14.87
C PRO A 9 -7.57 3.19 -14.17
N LEU A 10 -8.65 2.66 -14.75
CA LEU A 10 -9.35 1.50 -14.21
C LEU A 10 -8.56 0.20 -14.48
N GLY A 11 -8.35 -0.59 -13.44
CA GLY A 11 -7.70 -1.90 -13.55
C GLY A 11 -6.19 -1.88 -13.79
N ALA A 12 -5.56 -0.71 -13.75
CA ALA A 12 -4.11 -0.53 -13.95
C ALA A 12 -3.29 -0.55 -12.65
N GLY A 13 -3.86 -1.04 -11.56
CA GLY A 13 -3.16 -1.11 -10.26
C GLY A 13 -3.01 0.26 -9.55
N MET A 14 -3.77 1.27 -9.97
CA MET A 14 -3.74 2.63 -9.40
C MET A 14 -4.87 2.89 -8.39
N SER A 15 -5.41 1.83 -7.80
CA SER A 15 -6.40 1.90 -6.71
C SER A 15 -7.65 2.72 -7.05
N SER A 16 -8.20 2.51 -8.26
CA SER A 16 -9.38 3.25 -8.73
C SER A 16 -10.62 3.05 -7.83
N SER A 17 -10.79 1.89 -7.18
CA SER A 17 -11.86 1.65 -6.20
C SER A 17 -11.71 2.56 -4.98
N ALA A 18 -10.54 2.57 -4.35
CA ALA A 18 -10.25 3.43 -3.22
C ALA A 18 -10.40 4.93 -3.55
N ALA A 19 -10.00 5.33 -4.77
CA ALA A 19 -10.18 6.71 -5.24
C ALA A 19 -11.67 7.08 -5.33
N LEU A 20 -12.51 6.20 -5.91
CA LEU A 20 -13.96 6.42 -6.00
C LEU A 20 -14.62 6.48 -4.63
N GLU A 21 -14.35 5.49 -3.77
CA GLU A 21 -14.90 5.40 -2.42
C GLU A 21 -14.52 6.63 -1.57
N SER A 22 -13.24 7.01 -1.58
CA SER A 22 -12.75 8.15 -0.83
C SER A 22 -13.33 9.46 -1.33
N THR A 23 -13.46 9.64 -2.65
CA THR A 23 -14.07 10.83 -3.25
C THR A 23 -15.52 10.95 -2.84
N PHE A 24 -16.29 9.85 -2.92
CA PHE A 24 -17.70 9.84 -2.55
C PHE A 24 -17.91 10.10 -1.05
N ALA A 25 -17.13 9.44 -0.20
CA ALA A 25 -17.18 9.65 1.25
C ALA A 25 -16.86 11.10 1.64
N ASN A 26 -15.80 11.70 1.06
CA ASN A 26 -15.47 13.10 1.29
C ASN A 26 -16.59 14.03 0.79
N ALA A 27 -17.15 13.79 -0.40
CA ALA A 27 -18.23 14.60 -0.93
C ALA A 27 -19.49 14.58 -0.04
N LEU A 28 -19.87 13.41 0.49
CA LEU A 28 -20.97 13.30 1.44
C LEU A 28 -20.66 13.98 2.77
N ASN A 29 -19.46 13.82 3.28
CA ASN A 29 -19.00 14.45 4.51
C ASN A 29 -19.12 15.97 4.43
N ASP A 30 -18.65 16.56 3.31
CA ASP A 30 -18.68 18.01 3.08
C ASP A 30 -20.10 18.49 2.80
N LEU A 31 -20.87 17.79 1.95
CA LEU A 31 -22.21 18.20 1.54
C LEU A 31 -23.21 18.22 2.71
N PHE A 32 -23.08 17.26 3.62
CA PHE A 32 -24.00 17.08 4.75
C PHE A 32 -23.42 17.56 6.07
N ASP A 33 -22.23 18.17 6.07
CA ASP A 33 -21.52 18.64 7.27
C ASP A 33 -21.45 17.59 8.38
N LEU A 34 -21.04 16.35 7.99
CA LEU A 34 -21.06 15.20 8.90
C LEU A 34 -19.96 15.27 9.95
N GLY A 35 -18.92 16.07 9.77
CA GLY A 35 -17.82 16.25 10.71
C GLY A 35 -16.96 15.02 10.91
N ILE A 36 -16.94 14.09 9.95
CA ILE A 36 -16.12 12.87 10.00
C ILE A 36 -14.66 13.25 9.72
N ASP A 37 -13.75 12.85 10.60
CA ASP A 37 -12.32 13.12 10.38
C ASP A 37 -11.73 12.27 9.24
N ARG A 38 -10.59 12.72 8.72
CA ARG A 38 -9.96 12.09 7.54
C ARG A 38 -9.46 10.68 7.81
N PHE A 39 -9.03 10.36 9.03
CA PHE A 39 -8.62 9.00 9.38
C PHE A 39 -9.81 8.05 9.38
N GLU A 40 -10.95 8.51 9.89
CA GLU A 40 -12.17 7.73 9.90
C GLU A 40 -12.71 7.53 8.47
N LEU A 41 -12.64 8.55 7.61
CA LEU A 41 -12.99 8.40 6.20
C LEU A 41 -12.14 7.31 5.50
N ALA A 42 -10.84 7.23 5.80
CA ALA A 42 -9.98 6.17 5.27
C ALA A 42 -10.40 4.78 5.79
N ARG A 43 -10.79 4.67 7.06
CA ARG A 43 -11.29 3.42 7.65
C ARG A 43 -12.64 2.99 7.07
N ILE A 44 -13.53 3.93 6.79
CA ILE A 44 -14.81 3.67 6.14
C ILE A 44 -14.57 3.07 4.75
N GLY A 45 -13.67 3.65 3.93
CA GLY A 45 -13.30 3.09 2.64
C GLY A 45 -12.73 1.67 2.76
N GLN A 46 -11.78 1.43 3.67
CA GLN A 46 -11.24 0.09 3.91
C GLN A 46 -12.35 -0.91 4.36
N SER A 47 -13.26 -0.46 5.22
CA SER A 47 -14.39 -1.28 5.68
C SER A 47 -15.34 -1.62 4.54
N THR A 48 -15.51 -0.73 3.57
CA THR A 48 -16.30 -0.97 2.35
C THR A 48 -15.69 -2.10 1.54
N GLU A 49 -14.38 -2.06 1.26
CA GLU A 49 -13.68 -3.15 0.57
C GLU A 49 -13.80 -4.49 1.30
N HIS A 50 -13.67 -4.49 2.63
CA HIS A 50 -13.73 -5.71 3.43
C HIS A 50 -15.12 -6.34 3.46
N ASN A 51 -16.17 -5.52 3.65
CA ASN A 51 -17.51 -6.00 3.96
C ASN A 51 -18.40 -6.15 2.72
N TYR A 52 -18.17 -5.37 1.67
CA TYR A 52 -18.99 -5.37 0.47
C TYR A 52 -18.28 -5.95 -0.75
N CYS A 53 -16.97 -5.68 -0.89
CA CYS A 53 -16.19 -6.23 -2.00
C CYS A 53 -15.49 -7.56 -1.66
N GLY A 54 -15.40 -7.95 -0.38
CA GLY A 54 -14.76 -9.18 0.06
C GLY A 54 -13.23 -9.19 -0.09
N VAL A 55 -12.61 -8.02 -0.28
CA VAL A 55 -11.17 -7.85 -0.44
C VAL A 55 -10.56 -7.41 0.88
N LYS A 56 -9.74 -8.26 1.51
CA LYS A 56 -9.06 -7.95 2.77
C LYS A 56 -7.83 -7.06 2.57
N CYS A 57 -8.01 -5.92 1.89
CA CYS A 57 -6.93 -4.96 1.62
C CYS A 57 -6.38 -4.31 2.90
N GLY A 58 -5.16 -3.77 2.82
CA GLY A 58 -4.66 -2.80 3.79
C GLY A 58 -5.33 -1.44 3.64
N ILE A 59 -4.97 -0.47 4.47
CA ILE A 59 -5.54 0.88 4.45
C ILE A 59 -4.81 1.83 3.49
N MET A 60 -3.70 1.41 2.90
CA MET A 60 -2.76 2.25 2.16
C MET A 60 -3.45 3.06 1.05
N ASP A 61 -4.30 2.42 0.27
CA ASP A 61 -4.90 3.01 -0.93
C ASP A 61 -5.91 4.10 -0.57
N GLN A 62 -6.77 3.85 0.41
CA GLN A 62 -7.72 4.84 0.92
C GLN A 62 -6.98 5.98 1.61
N PHE A 63 -5.91 5.65 2.35
CA PHE A 63 -5.09 6.66 3.01
C PHE A 63 -4.37 7.55 1.99
N ALA A 64 -3.80 6.97 0.93
CA ALA A 64 -3.16 7.72 -0.15
C ALA A 64 -4.15 8.64 -0.87
N SER A 65 -5.38 8.17 -1.12
CA SER A 65 -6.43 8.97 -1.76
C SER A 65 -6.86 10.17 -0.91
N ILE A 66 -6.92 10.02 0.42
CA ILE A 66 -7.41 11.05 1.34
C ILE A 66 -6.29 12.00 1.78
N PHE A 67 -5.08 11.50 2.00
CA PHE A 67 -3.96 12.27 2.53
C PHE A 67 -2.89 12.61 1.48
N GLY A 68 -3.06 12.19 0.23
CA GLY A 68 -2.13 12.49 -0.85
C GLY A 68 -1.81 13.98 -0.96
N LYS A 69 -0.56 14.32 -1.24
CA LYS A 69 -0.07 15.70 -1.39
C LYS A 69 0.73 15.82 -2.68
N ALA A 70 0.35 16.78 -3.52
CA ALA A 70 1.04 17.04 -4.78
C ALA A 70 2.55 17.24 -4.56
N GLY A 71 3.37 16.65 -5.42
CA GLY A 71 4.83 16.75 -5.37
C GLY A 71 5.48 16.04 -4.17
N HIS A 72 4.79 15.10 -3.54
CA HIS A 72 5.34 14.35 -2.41
C HIS A 72 4.99 12.87 -2.51
N LEU A 73 5.90 12.03 -2.05
CA LEU A 73 5.61 10.66 -1.63
C LEU A 73 5.28 10.67 -0.13
N MET A 74 4.53 9.68 0.31
CA MET A 74 4.15 9.52 1.70
C MET A 74 4.58 8.14 2.20
N ARG A 75 5.32 8.11 3.32
CA ARG A 75 5.52 6.90 4.09
C ARG A 75 4.42 6.80 5.12
N LEU A 76 3.68 5.71 5.12
CA LEU A 76 2.64 5.41 6.09
C LEU A 76 3.06 4.23 6.96
N ASP A 77 2.95 4.38 8.25
CA ASP A 77 2.93 3.27 9.19
C ASP A 77 1.49 2.78 9.36
N CYS A 78 1.16 1.67 8.70
CA CYS A 78 -0.20 1.13 8.71
C CYS A 78 -0.68 0.62 10.09
N ARG A 79 0.20 0.53 11.09
CA ARG A 79 -0.15 0.12 12.47
C ARG A 79 -0.50 1.31 13.36
N SER A 80 0.39 2.32 13.39
CA SER A 80 0.19 3.53 14.20
C SER A 80 -0.60 4.61 13.47
N MET A 81 -0.74 4.50 12.14
CA MET A 81 -1.28 5.53 11.24
C MET A 81 -0.46 6.82 11.21
N GLU A 82 0.75 6.79 11.72
CA GLU A 82 1.71 7.89 11.57
C GLU A 82 2.25 7.93 10.14
N PHE A 83 2.40 9.12 9.60
CA PHE A 83 2.89 9.29 8.26
C PHE A 83 3.83 10.48 8.13
N GLU A 84 4.69 10.42 7.10
CA GLU A 84 5.68 11.45 6.79
C GLU A 84 5.71 11.70 5.29
N TYR A 85 5.77 12.98 4.89
CA TYR A 85 5.89 13.36 3.49
C TYR A 85 7.34 13.59 3.09
N PHE A 86 7.68 13.10 1.90
CA PHE A 86 8.99 13.32 1.27
C PHE A 86 8.77 14.07 -0.03
N PRO A 87 9.46 15.21 -0.26
CA PRO A 87 9.44 15.89 -1.55
C PRO A 87 9.81 14.93 -2.68
N PHE A 88 9.04 14.95 -3.77
CA PHE A 88 9.25 14.08 -4.91
C PHE A 88 9.12 14.86 -6.21
N ASN A 89 10.25 15.14 -6.83
CA ASN A 89 10.35 15.86 -8.10
C ASN A 89 11.43 15.21 -8.98
N PRO A 90 11.21 13.99 -9.47
CA PRO A 90 12.20 13.25 -10.26
C PRO A 90 12.59 13.99 -11.54
N GLU A 91 11.67 14.73 -12.17
CA GLU A 91 11.91 15.43 -13.43
C GLU A 91 12.97 16.52 -13.29
N ALA A 92 12.98 17.25 -12.17
CA ALA A 92 14.01 18.24 -11.89
C ALA A 92 15.42 17.63 -11.75
N HIS A 93 15.49 16.32 -11.56
CA HIS A 93 16.75 15.56 -11.42
C HIS A 93 17.04 14.64 -12.63
N GLY A 94 16.31 14.80 -13.74
CA GLY A 94 16.53 14.04 -14.98
C GLY A 94 15.91 12.64 -14.99
N TYR A 95 15.00 12.33 -14.07
CA TYR A 95 14.30 11.05 -13.98
C TYR A 95 12.81 11.20 -14.30
N LYS A 96 12.16 10.11 -14.64
CA LYS A 96 10.70 10.03 -14.84
C LYS A 96 10.13 8.82 -14.12
N LEU A 97 8.96 9.00 -13.51
CA LEU A 97 8.15 7.89 -13.05
C LEU A 97 7.27 7.41 -14.22
N VAL A 98 7.36 6.12 -14.53
CA VAL A 98 6.61 5.51 -15.65
C VAL A 98 5.72 4.40 -15.09
N LEU A 99 4.43 4.48 -15.39
CA LEU A 99 3.47 3.41 -15.14
C LEU A 99 3.38 2.54 -16.40
N LEU A 100 3.70 1.24 -16.26
CA LEU A 100 3.51 0.26 -17.31
C LEU A 100 2.28 -0.59 -16.99
N ASP A 101 1.19 -0.33 -17.69
CA ASP A 101 0.00 -1.17 -17.59
C ASP A 101 0.22 -2.47 -18.39
N SER A 102 0.24 -3.61 -17.67
CA SER A 102 0.37 -4.94 -18.28
C SER A 102 -0.90 -5.40 -19.00
N VAL A 103 -1.99 -4.65 -18.90
CA VAL A 103 -3.33 -4.97 -19.42
C VAL A 103 -3.88 -6.31 -18.91
N VAL A 104 -3.24 -6.91 -17.90
CA VAL A 104 -3.76 -8.09 -17.20
C VAL A 104 -4.85 -7.66 -16.24
N LYS A 105 -6.08 -8.04 -16.53
CA LYS A 105 -7.20 -7.73 -15.65
C LYS A 105 -7.07 -8.51 -14.33
N HIS A 106 -7.03 -7.78 -13.22
CA HIS A 106 -7.07 -8.36 -11.89
C HIS A 106 -8.52 -8.30 -11.38
N GLU A 107 -9.13 -9.46 -11.19
CA GLU A 107 -10.35 -9.55 -10.40
C GLU A 107 -9.92 -9.56 -8.92
N LEU A 108 -10.35 -8.56 -8.17
CA LEU A 108 -10.00 -8.42 -6.75
C LEU A 108 -10.68 -9.51 -5.90
N VAL A 109 -11.90 -9.89 -6.27
CA VAL A 109 -12.67 -10.95 -5.61
C VAL A 109 -12.10 -12.32 -6.00
N GLY A 110 -11.70 -13.12 -5.00
CA GLY A 110 -11.05 -14.42 -5.23
C GLY A 110 -9.59 -14.31 -5.67
N SER A 111 -8.99 -13.13 -5.54
CA SER A 111 -7.62 -12.87 -5.97
C SER A 111 -6.57 -13.55 -5.09
N PRO A 112 -5.35 -13.78 -5.62
CA PRO A 112 -4.18 -14.24 -4.84
C PRO A 112 -3.80 -13.31 -3.68
N TYR A 113 -4.41 -12.12 -3.56
CA TYR A 113 -4.16 -11.16 -2.49
C TYR A 113 -4.48 -11.72 -1.11
N ASN A 114 -5.71 -12.28 -0.96
CA ASN A 114 -6.13 -12.87 0.31
C ASN A 114 -5.23 -14.05 0.71
N ASP A 115 -4.77 -14.85 -0.26
CA ASP A 115 -3.85 -15.96 -0.01
C ASP A 115 -2.47 -15.47 0.44
N ARG A 116 -1.96 -14.39 -0.16
CA ARG A 116 -0.69 -13.77 0.25
C ARG A 116 -0.77 -13.21 1.66
N ARG A 117 -1.87 -12.55 1.99
CA ARG A 117 -2.13 -12.06 3.35
C ARG A 117 -2.17 -13.21 4.35
N ALA A 118 -2.92 -14.27 4.06
CA ALA A 118 -3.00 -15.45 4.91
C ALA A 118 -1.62 -16.12 5.12
N SER A 119 -0.75 -16.15 4.09
CA SER A 119 0.63 -16.61 4.22
C SER A 119 1.42 -15.78 5.24
N CYS A 120 1.33 -14.45 5.15
CA CYS A 120 2.02 -13.56 6.09
C CYS A 120 1.52 -13.73 7.52
N GLU A 121 0.21 -13.89 7.71
CA GLU A 121 -0.42 -14.11 9.02
C GLU A 121 0.04 -15.45 9.63
N ARG A 122 0.10 -16.53 8.83
CA ARG A 122 0.62 -17.84 9.30
C ARG A 122 2.08 -17.75 9.75
N VAL A 123 2.94 -17.08 8.95
CA VAL A 123 4.35 -16.94 9.30
C VAL A 123 4.52 -16.07 10.55
N ALA A 124 3.79 -14.97 10.67
CA ALA A 124 3.80 -14.11 11.85
C ALA A 124 3.43 -14.93 13.12
N ALA A 125 2.39 -15.76 13.04
CA ALA A 125 1.99 -16.65 14.14
C ALA A 125 3.09 -17.63 14.53
N VAL A 126 3.81 -18.25 13.56
CA VAL A 126 4.95 -19.14 13.83
C VAL A 126 6.11 -18.40 14.51
N LEU A 127 6.29 -17.11 14.18
CA LEU A 127 7.29 -16.24 14.81
C LEU A 127 6.84 -15.71 16.19
N GLY A 128 5.59 -15.97 16.60
CA GLY A 128 5.01 -15.45 17.84
C GLY A 128 4.74 -13.94 17.79
N GLN A 129 4.47 -13.41 16.59
CA GLN A 129 4.21 -11.99 16.33
C GLN A 129 2.80 -11.81 15.77
N GLU A 130 2.22 -10.64 15.98
CA GLU A 130 0.93 -10.27 15.40
C GLU A 130 1.03 -10.00 13.89
N PHE A 131 2.16 -9.37 13.47
CA PHE A 131 2.45 -9.02 12.08
C PHE A 131 3.91 -9.33 11.76
N LEU A 132 4.26 -9.44 10.46
CA LEU A 132 5.66 -9.59 10.02
C LEU A 132 6.50 -8.32 10.23
N ARG A 133 5.86 -7.19 10.55
CA ARG A 133 6.57 -5.95 10.81
C ARG A 133 7.54 -6.08 11.98
N GLY A 134 8.79 -5.72 11.72
CA GLY A 134 9.87 -5.88 12.66
C GLY A 134 10.45 -7.29 12.75
N ALA A 135 9.93 -8.25 11.98
CA ALA A 135 10.57 -9.53 11.80
C ALA A 135 11.88 -9.36 11.01
N THR A 136 12.88 -10.16 11.37
CA THR A 136 14.18 -10.14 10.68
C THR A 136 14.32 -11.36 9.77
N MET A 137 15.20 -11.26 8.77
CA MET A 137 15.54 -12.41 7.91
C MET A 137 16.09 -13.59 8.74
N ALA A 138 16.89 -13.31 9.76
CA ALA A 138 17.43 -14.36 10.65
C ALA A 138 16.32 -15.10 11.41
N GLN A 139 15.29 -14.39 11.88
CA GLN A 139 14.13 -15.02 12.52
C GLN A 139 13.32 -15.88 11.53
N LEU A 140 13.13 -15.38 10.31
CA LEU A 140 12.44 -16.13 9.26
C LEU A 140 13.22 -17.40 8.89
N ASP A 141 14.54 -17.32 8.72
CA ASP A 141 15.40 -18.45 8.39
C ASP A 141 15.39 -19.52 9.50
N ALA A 142 15.30 -19.11 10.76
CA ALA A 142 15.22 -20.02 11.90
C ALA A 142 13.93 -20.86 11.96
N VAL A 143 12.89 -20.44 11.26
CA VAL A 143 11.60 -21.16 11.19
C VAL A 143 11.32 -21.77 9.82
N LYS A 144 12.28 -21.72 8.90
CA LYS A 144 12.11 -22.17 7.50
C LYS A 144 11.56 -23.60 7.39
N ASP A 145 12.01 -24.50 8.24
CA ASP A 145 11.57 -25.91 8.24
C ASP A 145 10.17 -26.12 8.86
N LYS A 146 9.57 -25.06 9.44
CA LYS A 146 8.25 -25.09 10.09
C LYS A 146 7.14 -24.51 9.23
N ILE A 147 7.48 -23.97 8.07
CA ILE A 147 6.56 -23.28 7.15
C ILE A 147 6.71 -23.82 5.74
N SER A 148 5.72 -23.59 4.89
CA SER A 148 5.81 -23.98 3.48
C SER A 148 6.84 -23.11 2.73
N GLU A 149 7.39 -23.62 1.64
CA GLU A 149 8.30 -22.87 0.77
C GLU A 149 7.63 -21.60 0.22
N GLU A 150 6.34 -21.70 -0.09
CA GLU A 150 5.56 -20.56 -0.57
C GLU A 150 5.39 -19.48 0.51
N ASP A 151 5.03 -19.87 1.74
CA ASP A 151 4.91 -18.95 2.86
C ASP A 151 6.26 -18.29 3.17
N TYR A 152 7.37 -19.05 3.10
CA TYR A 152 8.71 -18.49 3.27
C TYR A 152 9.03 -17.45 2.20
N LYS A 153 8.77 -17.72 0.92
CA LYS A 153 9.01 -16.76 -0.18
C LYS A 153 8.21 -15.48 0.00
N ARG A 154 6.93 -15.60 0.35
CA ARG A 154 6.03 -14.45 0.57
C ARG A 154 6.46 -13.60 1.78
N ALA A 155 6.77 -14.24 2.91
CA ALA A 155 7.25 -13.54 4.10
C ALA A 155 8.60 -12.87 3.88
N ARG A 156 9.53 -13.54 3.20
CA ARG A 156 10.83 -12.99 2.83
C ARG A 156 10.70 -11.71 2.01
N TYR A 157 9.78 -11.71 1.05
CA TYR A 157 9.50 -10.52 0.25
C TYR A 157 9.03 -9.36 1.12
N VAL A 158 8.02 -9.59 1.98
CA VAL A 158 7.46 -8.55 2.85
C VAL A 158 8.50 -7.99 3.84
N ILE A 159 9.29 -8.85 4.48
CA ILE A 159 10.36 -8.42 5.39
C ILE A 159 11.41 -7.59 4.64
N GLY A 160 11.75 -7.98 3.41
CA GLY A 160 12.69 -7.23 2.57
C GLY A 160 12.15 -5.86 2.15
N GLU A 161 10.83 -5.76 1.90
CA GLU A 161 10.18 -4.50 1.52
C GLU A 161 10.25 -3.45 2.63
N GLU A 162 10.14 -3.82 3.89
CA GLU A 162 10.28 -2.87 5.00
C GLU A 162 11.63 -2.14 4.96
N GLN A 163 12.72 -2.85 4.69
CA GLN A 163 14.04 -2.23 4.58
C GLN A 163 14.13 -1.35 3.32
N ARG A 164 13.58 -1.81 2.18
CA ARG A 164 13.58 -1.02 0.95
C ARG A 164 12.82 0.30 1.10
N VAL A 165 11.70 0.30 1.81
CA VAL A 165 10.95 1.53 2.13
C VAL A 165 11.82 2.50 2.92
N MET A 166 12.53 2.05 3.94
CA MET A 166 13.42 2.91 4.74
C MET A 166 14.57 3.47 3.90
N ASP A 167 15.18 2.64 3.04
CA ASP A 167 16.25 3.06 2.13
C ASP A 167 15.76 4.13 1.15
N VAL A 168 14.55 3.97 0.60
CA VAL A 168 13.92 4.96 -0.29
C VAL A 168 13.64 6.27 0.44
N CYS A 169 13.15 6.22 1.68
CA CYS A 169 12.92 7.41 2.48
C CYS A 169 14.22 8.19 2.70
N GLU A 170 15.31 7.51 3.00
CA GLU A 170 16.61 8.16 3.19
C GLU A 170 17.19 8.71 1.86
N ALA A 171 17.04 7.97 0.77
CA ALA A 171 17.43 8.42 -0.57
C ALA A 171 16.66 9.68 -0.99
N LEU A 172 15.37 9.76 -0.72
CA LEU A 172 14.53 10.93 -1.02
C LEU A 172 14.99 12.18 -0.25
N LYS A 173 15.37 12.04 1.03
CA LYS A 173 15.93 13.16 1.82
C LYS A 173 17.20 13.76 1.19
N ASN A 174 17.96 12.92 0.49
CA ASN A 174 19.21 13.28 -0.15
C ASN A 174 19.06 13.59 -1.65
N ASN A 175 17.85 13.58 -2.21
CA ASN A 175 17.59 13.68 -3.65
C ASN A 175 18.31 12.60 -4.49
N ASP A 176 18.61 11.43 -3.91
CA ASP A 176 19.24 10.29 -4.58
C ASP A 176 18.18 9.46 -5.33
N TYR A 177 17.73 9.99 -6.47
CA TYR A 177 16.73 9.33 -7.32
C TYR A 177 17.26 8.07 -8.01
N GLU A 178 18.57 7.90 -8.14
CA GLU A 178 19.16 6.67 -8.66
C GLU A 178 18.92 5.50 -7.69
N THR A 179 19.16 5.71 -6.41
CA THR A 179 18.85 4.72 -5.36
C THR A 179 17.34 4.45 -5.28
N VAL A 180 16.48 5.47 -5.36
CA VAL A 180 15.02 5.29 -5.41
C VAL A 180 14.64 4.36 -6.55
N GLY A 181 15.08 4.64 -7.77
CA GLY A 181 14.79 3.81 -8.96
C GLY A 181 15.30 2.39 -8.82
N ARG A 182 16.54 2.20 -8.35
CA ARG A 182 17.12 0.87 -8.12
C ARG A 182 16.28 0.05 -7.12
N ARG A 183 15.86 0.66 -5.99
CA ARG A 183 15.00 -0.02 -5.00
C ARG A 183 13.63 -0.37 -5.56
N MET A 184 13.05 0.47 -6.44
CA MET A 184 11.82 0.15 -7.15
C MET A 184 11.97 -1.08 -8.06
N TYR A 185 13.09 -1.23 -8.78
CA TYR A 185 13.38 -2.44 -9.56
C TYR A 185 13.60 -3.68 -8.69
N GLU A 186 14.18 -3.56 -7.52
CA GLU A 186 14.37 -4.68 -6.59
C GLU A 186 13.06 -5.17 -5.98
N THR A 187 12.03 -4.30 -5.91
CA THR A 187 10.68 -4.64 -5.47
C THR A 187 9.93 -5.49 -6.51
N HIS A 188 10.21 -5.28 -7.80
CA HIS A 188 9.59 -6.02 -8.90
C HIS A 188 10.22 -7.40 -9.07
#